data_a47cd44fec004cc013dbef06384e122a
#
_entry.id   a47cd44fec004cc013dbef06384e122a
#
_cell.length_a   1.000
_cell.length_b   1.000
_cell.length_c   1.000
_cell.angle_alpha   90.00
_cell.angle_beta   90.00
_cell.angle_gamma   90.00
#
_symmetry.space_group_name_H-M   'P 1'
#
loop_
_entity.id
_entity.type
_entity.pdbx_description
1 polymer ?
#
loop_
_entity_poly.entity_id
_entity_poly.type
_entity_poly.pdbx_seq_one_letter_code
_entity_poly.pdbx_strand_id
1 'polypeptide(L)'
;DDQHLVTERLMEYFGEISGLLIFLMGAMTIVELIDIHKGFTVITSRIRTTSVLKLLWIVAFITFFLSALLDNLATAIIMVTLLRKLMPKGEIRMILTGIVVIAANAGGAFSPIGDVTTTLLWIGGQVSAGGIIKILFLPSVAVLLVPVIIASFRMRGFAVLRAQVSMAQVRQEEKMRGSMSVFIAGVVGLVMVPVIKTLTG
;
A
#
# COMPACT_ATOMS: atom_id res chain seq x y z
N ASP A 1 44.69 -17.61 -2.95
CA ASP A 1 43.40 -18.28 -3.10
C ASP A 1 42.29 -17.57 -2.32
N ASP A 2 42.56 -17.01 -1.11
CA ASP A 2 41.52 -16.30 -0.33
C ASP A 2 41.03 -15.02 -1.04
N GLN A 3 41.88 -14.30 -1.74
CA GLN A 3 41.47 -13.10 -2.48
C GLN A 3 40.49 -13.42 -3.62
N HIS A 4 40.65 -14.56 -4.28
CA HIS A 4 39.76 -14.97 -5.35
C HIS A 4 38.36 -15.30 -4.82
N LEU A 5 38.29 -16.02 -3.70
CA LEU A 5 37.03 -16.32 -3.01
C LEU A 5 36.32 -15.06 -2.49
N VAL A 6 37.07 -14.11 -1.95
CA VAL A 6 36.52 -12.81 -1.51
C VAL A 6 35.95 -12.03 -2.68
N THR A 7 36.70 -11.97 -3.81
CA THR A 7 36.23 -11.26 -5.02
C THR A 7 34.98 -11.90 -5.61
N GLU A 8 34.92 -13.23 -5.67
CA GLU A 8 33.76 -13.96 -6.17
C GLU A 8 32.53 -13.71 -5.32
N ARG A 9 32.66 -13.77 -3.98
CA ARG A 9 31.58 -13.43 -3.05
C ARG A 9 31.11 -11.99 -3.17
N LEU A 10 32.03 -11.05 -3.32
CA LEU A 10 31.70 -9.64 -3.54
C LEU A 10 30.92 -9.43 -4.84
N MET A 11 31.32 -10.09 -5.93
CA MET A 11 30.60 -10.00 -7.21
C MET A 11 29.20 -10.60 -7.13
N GLU A 12 29.05 -11.73 -6.41
CA GLU A 12 27.75 -12.34 -6.13
C GLU A 12 26.82 -11.36 -5.39
N TYR A 13 27.29 -10.76 -4.28
CA TYR A 13 26.53 -9.78 -3.50
C TYR A 13 26.21 -8.51 -4.33
N PHE A 14 27.13 -8.02 -5.13
CA PHE A 14 26.88 -6.89 -6.03
C PHE A 14 25.81 -7.22 -7.07
N GLY A 15 25.82 -8.43 -7.61
CA GLY A 15 24.78 -8.92 -8.53
C GLY A 15 23.41 -8.95 -7.89
N GLU A 16 23.30 -9.51 -6.68
CA GLU A 16 22.05 -9.55 -5.92
C GLU A 16 21.52 -8.13 -5.60
N ILE A 17 22.37 -7.26 -5.04
CA ILE A 17 21.99 -5.89 -4.69
C ILE A 17 21.58 -5.11 -5.95
N SER A 18 22.28 -5.27 -7.06
CA SER A 18 21.96 -4.60 -8.33
C SER A 18 20.60 -5.05 -8.85
N GLY A 19 20.31 -6.35 -8.79
CA GLY A 19 19.01 -6.91 -9.16
C GLY A 19 17.86 -6.33 -8.31
N LEU A 20 18.08 -6.21 -6.99
CA LEU A 20 17.15 -5.58 -6.07
C LEU A 20 16.87 -4.12 -6.40
N LEU A 21 17.93 -3.33 -6.65
CA LEU A 21 17.78 -1.92 -6.99
C LEU A 21 17.02 -1.72 -8.30
N ILE A 22 17.33 -2.52 -9.32
CA ILE A 22 16.62 -2.47 -10.62
C ILE A 22 15.14 -2.83 -10.43
N PHE A 23 14.85 -3.86 -9.63
CA PHE A 23 13.46 -4.24 -9.32
C PHE A 23 12.70 -3.13 -8.61
N LEU A 24 13.30 -2.54 -7.55
CA LEU A 24 12.69 -1.45 -6.79
C LEU A 24 12.45 -0.21 -7.67
N MET A 25 13.41 0.16 -8.51
CA MET A 25 13.24 1.25 -9.47
C MET A 25 12.10 0.98 -10.46
N GLY A 26 12.01 -0.23 -10.99
CA GLY A 26 10.92 -0.62 -11.89
C GLY A 26 9.56 -0.59 -11.21
N ALA A 27 9.45 -1.14 -10.02
CA ALA A 27 8.22 -1.13 -9.23
C ALA A 27 7.76 0.29 -8.89
N MET A 28 8.67 1.14 -8.39
CA MET A 28 8.39 2.55 -8.10
C MET A 28 7.98 3.33 -9.35
N THR A 29 8.61 3.07 -10.51
CA THR A 29 8.22 3.68 -11.78
C THR A 29 6.79 3.31 -12.18
N ILE A 30 6.38 2.06 -11.99
CA ILE A 30 5.00 1.63 -12.27
C ILE A 30 4.02 2.34 -11.33
N VAL A 31 4.33 2.43 -10.04
CA VAL A 31 3.49 3.13 -9.05
C VAL A 31 3.34 4.60 -9.39
N GLU A 32 4.44 5.27 -9.72
CA GLU A 32 4.44 6.67 -10.15
C GLU A 32 3.63 6.89 -11.43
N LEU A 33 3.75 5.99 -12.40
CA LEU A 33 2.97 6.03 -13.64
C LEU A 33 1.47 5.92 -13.35
N ILE A 34 1.07 5.05 -12.42
CA ILE A 34 -0.32 4.93 -11.98
C ILE A 34 -0.79 6.24 -11.33
N ASP A 35 0.05 6.87 -10.49
CA ASP A 35 -0.29 8.12 -9.79
C ASP A 35 -0.43 9.31 -10.76
N ILE A 36 0.53 9.51 -11.66
CA ILE A 36 0.48 10.55 -12.69
C ILE A 36 -0.79 10.45 -13.53
N HIS A 37 -1.22 9.23 -13.87
CA HIS A 37 -2.46 8.99 -14.62
C HIS A 37 -3.71 8.99 -13.74
N LYS A 38 -3.60 9.42 -12.47
CA LYS A 38 -4.70 9.45 -11.50
C LYS A 38 -5.40 8.10 -11.36
N GLY A 39 -4.68 6.99 -11.53
CA GLY A 39 -5.20 5.64 -11.41
C GLY A 39 -5.85 5.37 -10.06
N PHE A 40 -5.31 5.94 -8.99
CA PHE A 40 -5.84 5.79 -7.63
C PHE A 40 -7.18 6.51 -7.42
N THR A 41 -7.54 7.49 -8.24
CA THR A 41 -8.85 8.15 -8.16
C THR A 41 -9.99 7.18 -8.46
N VAL A 42 -9.72 6.11 -9.19
CA VAL A 42 -10.70 5.04 -9.45
C VAL A 42 -11.18 4.40 -8.16
N ILE A 43 -10.26 4.15 -7.22
CA ILE A 43 -10.58 3.56 -5.91
C ILE A 43 -11.17 4.62 -4.99
N THR A 44 -10.51 5.77 -4.89
CA THR A 44 -10.86 6.81 -3.93
C THR A 44 -12.19 7.50 -4.26
N SER A 45 -12.57 7.60 -5.54
CA SER A 45 -13.86 8.14 -5.97
C SER A 45 -15.07 7.28 -5.56
N ARG A 46 -14.83 6.03 -5.19
CA ARG A 46 -15.87 5.12 -4.67
C ARG A 46 -16.17 5.34 -3.19
N ILE A 47 -15.35 6.09 -2.47
CA ILE A 47 -15.56 6.39 -1.06
C ILE A 47 -16.64 7.47 -0.94
N ARG A 48 -17.89 7.03 -0.77
CA ARG A 48 -19.07 7.89 -0.61
C ARG A 48 -19.75 7.56 0.71
N THR A 49 -19.37 8.24 1.79
CA THR A 49 -20.01 8.05 3.08
C THR A 49 -20.05 9.35 3.89
N THR A 50 -21.16 9.58 4.57
CA THR A 50 -21.33 10.69 5.51
C THR A 50 -21.05 10.28 6.96
N SER A 51 -20.86 8.99 7.22
CA SER A 51 -20.57 8.44 8.54
C SER A 51 -19.05 8.31 8.72
N VAL A 52 -18.52 8.98 9.73
CA VAL A 52 -17.10 8.92 10.10
C VAL A 52 -16.67 7.49 10.42
N LEU A 53 -17.53 6.72 11.08
CA LEU A 53 -17.25 5.32 11.42
C LEU A 53 -17.17 4.43 10.18
N LYS A 54 -18.06 4.60 9.21
CA LYS A 54 -18.00 3.89 7.93
C LYS A 54 -16.74 4.31 7.16
N LEU A 55 -16.38 5.60 7.19
CA LEU A 55 -15.17 6.10 6.55
C LEU A 55 -13.91 5.46 7.14
N LEU A 56 -13.84 5.33 8.47
CA LEU A 56 -12.74 4.67 9.18
C LEU A 56 -12.51 3.24 8.64
N TRP A 57 -13.56 2.43 8.60
CA TRP A 57 -13.46 1.05 8.13
C TRP A 57 -13.11 0.96 6.64
N ILE A 58 -13.77 1.76 5.79
CA ILE A 58 -13.50 1.78 4.35
C ILE A 58 -12.04 2.19 4.08
N VAL A 59 -11.58 3.26 4.70
CA VAL A 59 -10.21 3.75 4.54
C VAL A 59 -9.20 2.72 5.03
N ALA A 60 -9.42 2.13 6.21
CA ALA A 60 -8.53 1.12 6.77
C ALA A 60 -8.38 -0.10 5.85
N PHE A 61 -9.50 -0.67 5.38
CA PHE A 61 -9.45 -1.84 4.49
C PHE A 61 -8.88 -1.52 3.11
N ILE A 62 -9.28 -0.40 2.49
CA ILE A 62 -8.71 0.01 1.20
C ILE A 62 -7.20 0.21 1.34
N THR A 63 -6.73 0.89 2.37
CA THR A 63 -5.30 1.11 2.62
C THR A 63 -4.56 -0.21 2.78
N PHE A 64 -5.11 -1.13 3.57
CA PHE A 64 -4.50 -2.44 3.82
C PHE A 64 -4.29 -3.24 2.52
N PHE A 65 -5.33 -3.40 1.72
CA PHE A 65 -5.21 -4.16 0.48
C PHE A 65 -4.44 -3.42 -0.61
N LEU A 66 -4.54 -2.10 -0.66
CA LEU A 66 -3.79 -1.29 -1.61
C LEU A 66 -2.28 -1.38 -1.32
N SER A 67 -1.89 -1.35 -0.04
CA SER A 67 -0.50 -1.49 0.38
C SER A 67 0.09 -2.88 0.13
N ALA A 68 -0.73 -3.91 0.08
CA ALA A 68 -0.27 -5.24 -0.31
C ALA A 68 0.10 -5.34 -1.81
N LEU A 69 -0.42 -4.44 -2.64
CA LEU A 69 -0.18 -4.40 -4.08
C LEU A 69 0.85 -3.34 -4.48
N LEU A 70 0.89 -2.25 -3.72
CA LEU A 70 1.83 -1.14 -3.86
C LEU A 70 2.80 -1.20 -2.68
N ASP A 71 3.70 -0.23 -2.58
CA ASP A 71 4.44 -0.09 -1.34
C ASP A 71 3.64 0.66 -0.26
N ASN A 72 4.03 0.46 1.01
CA ASN A 72 3.37 1.05 2.16
C ASN A 72 3.52 2.58 2.21
N LEU A 73 4.64 3.13 1.72
CA LEU A 73 4.91 4.57 1.74
C LEU A 73 4.03 5.30 0.71
N ALA A 74 4.02 4.84 -0.55
CA ALA A 74 3.18 5.42 -1.59
C ALA A 74 1.70 5.34 -1.20
N THR A 75 1.25 4.17 -0.71
CA THR A 75 -0.12 3.98 -0.23
C THR A 75 -0.48 4.94 0.90
N ALA A 76 0.40 5.11 1.89
CA ALA A 76 0.17 6.05 2.98
C ALA A 76 0.04 7.49 2.48
N ILE A 77 0.93 7.94 1.59
CA ILE A 77 0.89 9.30 1.01
C ILE A 77 -0.42 9.53 0.26
N ILE A 78 -0.82 8.60 -0.60
CA ILE A 78 -2.06 8.69 -1.39
C ILE A 78 -3.28 8.79 -0.47
N MET A 79 -3.38 7.90 0.51
CA MET A 79 -4.54 7.84 1.40
C MET A 79 -4.60 9.02 2.38
N VAL A 80 -3.45 9.50 2.88
CA VAL A 80 -3.39 10.72 3.70
C VAL A 80 -3.78 11.95 2.88
N THR A 81 -3.32 12.04 1.63
CA THR A 81 -3.69 13.13 0.72
C THR A 81 -5.19 13.12 0.45
N LEU A 82 -5.78 11.94 0.26
CA LEU A 82 -7.23 11.78 0.14
C LEU A 82 -7.96 12.27 1.41
N LEU A 83 -7.52 11.85 2.59
CA LEU A 83 -8.12 12.30 3.85
C LEU A 83 -8.05 13.82 4.03
N ARG A 84 -6.95 14.45 3.57
CA ARG A 84 -6.81 15.92 3.59
C ARG A 84 -7.84 16.62 2.71
N LYS A 85 -8.26 15.99 1.60
CA LYS A 85 -9.30 16.50 0.70
C LYS A 85 -10.71 16.24 1.26
N LEU A 86 -10.91 15.10 1.92
CA LEU A 86 -12.22 14.68 2.43
C LEU A 86 -12.60 15.37 3.75
N MET A 87 -11.62 15.76 4.57
CA MET A 87 -11.88 16.23 5.93
C MET A 87 -11.06 17.45 6.31
N PRO A 88 -11.65 18.43 7.03
CA PRO A 88 -10.92 19.57 7.58
C PRO A 88 -9.89 19.11 8.64
N LYS A 89 -8.96 19.99 9.00
CA LYS A 89 -8.02 19.75 10.11
C LYS A 89 -8.80 19.53 11.40
N GLY A 90 -8.42 18.51 12.17
CA GLY A 90 -9.05 18.18 13.45
C GLY A 90 -8.64 16.81 13.96
N GLU A 91 -9.10 16.48 15.17
CA GLU A 91 -8.77 15.23 15.88
C GLU A 91 -9.18 13.99 15.07
N ILE A 92 -10.36 14.01 14.46
CA ILE A 92 -10.87 12.88 13.65
C ILE A 92 -9.92 12.59 12.48
N ARG A 93 -9.46 13.63 11.75
CA ARG A 93 -8.52 13.42 10.65
C ARG A 93 -7.18 12.88 11.15
N MET A 94 -6.72 13.32 12.32
CA MET A 94 -5.49 12.81 12.93
C MET A 94 -5.59 11.32 13.26
N ILE A 95 -6.70 10.90 13.87
CA ILE A 95 -6.96 9.48 14.15
C ILE A 95 -7.01 8.66 12.87
N LEU A 96 -7.76 9.11 11.84
CA LEU A 96 -7.84 8.43 10.54
C LEU A 96 -6.48 8.34 9.86
N THR A 97 -5.65 9.39 9.94
CA THR A 97 -4.29 9.38 9.39
C THR A 97 -3.41 8.34 10.11
N GLY A 98 -3.49 8.26 11.44
CA GLY A 98 -2.81 7.22 12.20
C GLY A 98 -3.23 5.80 11.80
N ILE A 99 -4.53 5.58 11.61
CA ILE A 99 -5.04 4.29 11.12
C ILE A 99 -4.56 3.98 9.70
N VAL A 100 -4.48 4.98 8.80
CA VAL A 100 -3.91 4.80 7.46
C VAL A 100 -2.45 4.32 7.53
N VAL A 101 -1.62 4.93 8.38
CA VAL A 101 -0.23 4.52 8.53
C VAL A 101 -0.13 3.07 9.05
N ILE A 102 -0.93 2.72 10.06
CA ILE A 102 -0.95 1.35 10.60
C ILE A 102 -1.43 0.36 9.54
N ALA A 103 -2.51 0.69 8.83
CA ALA A 103 -3.10 -0.16 7.79
C ALA A 103 -2.14 -0.36 6.61
N ALA A 104 -1.41 0.68 6.20
CA ALA A 104 -0.42 0.59 5.14
C ALA A 104 0.73 -0.34 5.53
N ASN A 105 1.30 -0.19 6.72
CA ASN A 105 2.36 -1.08 7.19
C ASN A 105 1.88 -2.52 7.37
N ALA A 106 0.70 -2.72 7.97
CA ALA A 106 0.12 -4.05 8.12
C ALA A 106 -0.17 -4.72 6.78
N GLY A 107 -0.67 -3.95 5.79
CA GLY A 107 -0.94 -4.44 4.44
C GLY A 107 0.33 -4.78 3.66
N GLY A 108 1.37 -3.96 3.80
CA GLY A 108 2.68 -4.22 3.18
C GLY A 108 3.36 -5.46 3.74
N ALA A 109 3.26 -5.67 5.05
CA ALA A 109 4.01 -6.71 5.76
C ALA A 109 3.68 -8.15 5.31
N PHE A 110 2.45 -8.45 4.88
CA PHE A 110 2.09 -9.81 4.45
C PHE A 110 2.28 -10.06 2.95
N SER A 111 2.65 -9.04 2.19
CA SER A 111 2.87 -9.13 0.75
C SER A 111 4.37 -9.19 0.42
N PRO A 112 4.80 -9.99 -0.57
CA PRO A 112 6.19 -10.02 -0.99
C PRO A 112 6.66 -8.73 -1.67
N ILE A 113 5.75 -7.86 -2.13
CA ILE A 113 6.04 -6.61 -2.85
C ILE A 113 5.51 -5.36 -2.13
N GLY A 114 4.77 -5.51 -1.04
CA GLY A 114 4.13 -4.40 -0.33
C GLY A 114 5.01 -3.66 0.66
N ASP A 115 6.20 -4.19 0.97
CA ASP A 115 7.20 -3.57 1.84
C ASP A 115 8.60 -3.91 1.35
N VAL A 116 9.51 -2.93 1.40
CA VAL A 116 10.91 -3.11 0.96
C VAL A 116 11.58 -4.26 1.70
N THR A 117 11.32 -4.43 2.98
CA THR A 117 11.93 -5.49 3.80
C THR A 117 11.48 -6.88 3.39
N THR A 118 10.19 -7.09 3.16
CA THR A 118 9.66 -8.38 2.65
C THR A 118 10.12 -8.65 1.23
N THR A 119 10.21 -7.61 0.40
CA THR A 119 10.74 -7.69 -0.97
C THR A 119 12.20 -8.14 -0.97
N LEU A 120 13.04 -7.56 -0.12
CA LEU A 120 14.45 -7.93 0.02
C LEU A 120 14.61 -9.41 0.43
N LEU A 121 13.89 -9.84 1.46
CA LEU A 121 13.93 -11.23 1.94
C LEU A 121 13.45 -12.23 0.89
N TRP A 122 12.42 -11.86 0.12
CA TRP A 122 11.88 -12.72 -0.93
C TRP A 122 12.80 -12.79 -2.15
N ILE A 123 13.33 -11.66 -2.64
CA ILE A 123 14.23 -11.63 -3.80
C ILE A 123 15.57 -12.31 -3.42
N GLY A 124 16.09 -12.08 -2.20
CA GLY A 124 17.28 -12.75 -1.68
C GLY A 124 17.08 -14.25 -1.38
N GLY A 125 15.92 -14.84 -1.71
CA GLY A 125 15.68 -16.27 -1.55
C GLY A 125 15.52 -16.77 -0.11
N GLN A 126 15.52 -15.86 0.89
CA GLN A 126 15.41 -16.21 2.31
C GLN A 126 14.02 -16.73 2.68
N VAL A 127 13.00 -16.26 1.97
CA VAL A 127 11.59 -16.62 2.18
C VAL A 127 10.86 -16.75 0.84
N SER A 128 9.87 -17.65 0.78
CA SER A 128 9.01 -17.76 -0.41
C SER A 128 7.84 -16.77 -0.33
N ALA A 129 7.36 -16.30 -1.49
CA ALA A 129 6.18 -15.43 -1.57
C ALA A 129 4.95 -16.04 -0.88
N GLY A 130 4.69 -17.30 -1.12
CA GLY A 130 3.60 -18.05 -0.47
C GLY A 130 3.78 -18.21 1.04
N GLY A 131 5.04 -18.35 1.51
CA GLY A 131 5.37 -18.41 2.94
C GLY A 131 5.06 -17.10 3.65
N ILE A 132 5.48 -15.96 3.09
CA ILE A 132 5.18 -14.63 3.62
C ILE A 132 3.66 -14.48 3.79
N ILE A 133 2.90 -14.71 2.73
CA ILE A 133 1.43 -14.52 2.74
C ILE A 133 0.78 -15.43 3.80
N LYS A 134 1.11 -16.71 3.83
CA LYS A 134 0.48 -17.66 4.74
C LYS A 134 0.77 -17.37 6.21
N ILE A 135 2.01 -16.97 6.53
CA ILE A 135 2.45 -16.78 7.92
C ILE A 135 2.03 -15.39 8.41
N LEU A 136 2.21 -14.34 7.58
CA LEU A 136 2.02 -12.96 8.02
C LEU A 136 0.62 -12.40 7.80
N PHE A 137 -0.24 -13.03 6.99
CA PHE A 137 -1.59 -12.53 6.74
C PHE A 137 -2.41 -12.40 8.03
N LEU A 138 -2.46 -13.44 8.86
CA LEU A 138 -3.26 -13.42 10.09
C LEU A 138 -2.73 -12.40 11.12
N PRO A 139 -1.42 -12.33 11.43
CA PRO A 139 -0.86 -11.25 12.24
C PRO A 139 -1.14 -9.86 11.69
N SER A 140 -0.99 -9.65 10.38
CA SER A 140 -1.26 -8.36 9.73
C SER A 140 -2.73 -7.94 9.86
N VAL A 141 -3.65 -8.88 9.70
CA VAL A 141 -5.08 -8.62 9.95
C VAL A 141 -5.33 -8.24 11.42
N ALA A 142 -4.68 -8.90 12.37
CA ALA A 142 -4.81 -8.55 13.79
C ALA A 142 -4.26 -7.13 14.06
N VAL A 143 -3.10 -6.77 13.48
CA VAL A 143 -2.50 -5.43 13.59
C VAL A 143 -3.41 -4.36 12.99
N LEU A 144 -4.15 -4.68 11.93
CA LEU A 144 -5.16 -3.78 11.36
C LEU A 144 -6.40 -3.66 12.26
N LEU A 145 -6.98 -4.80 12.65
CA LEU A 145 -8.30 -4.82 13.31
C LEU A 145 -8.27 -4.22 14.71
N VAL A 146 -7.25 -4.52 15.51
CA VAL A 146 -7.17 -4.03 16.89
C VAL A 146 -7.23 -2.51 16.97
N PRO A 147 -6.38 -1.72 16.27
CA PRO A 147 -6.48 -0.27 16.31
C PRO A 147 -7.76 0.29 15.70
N VAL A 148 -8.29 -0.34 14.63
CA VAL A 148 -9.56 0.08 14.00
C VAL A 148 -10.73 -0.11 14.95
N ILE A 149 -10.78 -1.21 15.70
CA ILE A 149 -11.82 -1.46 16.71
C ILE A 149 -11.71 -0.44 17.84
N ILE A 150 -10.51 -0.21 18.38
CA ILE A 150 -10.27 0.79 19.44
C ILE A 150 -10.69 2.19 18.96
N ALA A 151 -10.27 2.58 17.77
CA ALA A 151 -10.65 3.86 17.16
C ALA A 151 -12.17 3.96 16.95
N SER A 152 -12.82 2.86 16.57
CA SER A 152 -14.28 2.79 16.40
C SER A 152 -15.03 3.09 17.70
N PHE A 153 -14.58 2.56 18.82
CA PHE A 153 -15.17 2.86 20.13
C PHE A 153 -14.97 4.32 20.52
N ARG A 154 -13.77 4.84 20.32
CA ARG A 154 -13.43 6.25 20.60
C ARG A 154 -14.24 7.21 19.72
N MET A 155 -14.47 6.87 18.46
CA MET A 155 -15.18 7.71 17.50
C MET A 155 -16.71 7.64 17.59
N ARG A 156 -17.30 6.72 18.35
CA ARG A 156 -18.77 6.66 18.56
C ARG A 156 -19.32 7.93 19.16
N GLY A 157 -18.56 8.62 20.03
CA GLY A 157 -18.95 9.91 20.60
C GLY A 157 -18.95 11.06 19.59
N PHE A 158 -18.23 10.95 18.49
CA PHE A 158 -18.13 11.96 17.41
C PHE A 158 -19.12 11.71 16.26
N ALA A 159 -19.88 10.61 16.29
CA ALA A 159 -20.80 10.23 15.23
C ALA A 159 -21.94 11.25 14.97
N VAL A 160 -22.14 12.20 15.90
CA VAL A 160 -23.15 13.26 15.79
C VAL A 160 -22.64 14.48 15.04
N LEU A 161 -21.34 14.70 14.97
CA LEU A 161 -20.75 15.72 14.10
C LEU A 161 -20.79 15.18 12.66
N ARG A 162 -21.86 15.55 11.92
CA ARG A 162 -21.93 15.36 10.48
C ARG A 162 -20.59 15.81 9.91
N ALA A 163 -19.78 14.84 9.50
CA ALA A 163 -18.65 15.15 8.65
C ALA A 163 -19.25 15.88 7.45
N GLN A 164 -19.05 17.18 7.36
CA GLN A 164 -19.24 17.91 6.13
C GLN A 164 -18.12 17.43 5.21
N VAL A 165 -18.26 16.18 4.77
CA VAL A 165 -17.48 15.65 3.67
C VAL A 165 -17.92 16.49 2.48
N SER A 166 -17.10 17.45 2.10
CA SER A 166 -17.35 18.29 0.94
C SER A 166 -17.21 17.41 -0.30
N MET A 167 -18.26 16.64 -0.58
CA MET A 167 -18.39 15.80 -1.78
C MET A 167 -18.25 16.61 -3.08
N ALA A 168 -18.40 17.93 -3.00
CA ALA A 168 -18.28 18.82 -4.13
C ALA A 168 -16.86 18.91 -4.71
N GLN A 169 -15.82 18.79 -3.86
CA GLN A 169 -14.42 18.91 -4.32
C GLN A 169 -13.86 17.62 -4.91
N VAL A 170 -14.35 16.45 -4.48
CA VAL A 170 -13.91 15.16 -5.05
C VAL A 170 -14.48 14.92 -6.46
N ARG A 171 -15.56 15.62 -6.81
CA ARG A 171 -16.24 15.46 -8.10
C ARG A 171 -15.53 16.15 -9.27
N GLN A 172 -14.54 17.00 -9.01
CA GLN A 172 -13.86 17.84 -10.01
C GLN A 172 -12.45 17.40 -10.40
N GLU A 173 -11.92 16.32 -9.85
CA GLU A 173 -10.73 15.72 -10.48
C GLU A 173 -11.19 15.00 -11.76
N GLU A 174 -11.02 15.67 -12.89
CA GLU A 174 -11.28 15.11 -14.22
C GLU A 174 -10.63 13.74 -14.33
N LYS A 175 -11.49 12.74 -14.54
CA LYS A 175 -11.10 11.38 -14.82
C LYS A 175 -10.30 11.41 -16.13
N MET A 176 -8.98 11.36 -16.07
CA MET A 176 -8.17 11.29 -17.28
C MET A 176 -8.59 10.05 -18.07
N ARG A 177 -8.78 10.22 -19.37
CA ARG A 177 -9.08 9.11 -20.27
C ARG A 177 -7.95 8.09 -20.16
N GLY A 178 -8.26 6.87 -19.73
CA GLY A 178 -7.25 5.80 -19.56
C GLY A 178 -6.78 5.52 -18.14
N SER A 179 -7.14 6.30 -17.11
CA SER A 179 -6.74 6.06 -15.72
C SER A 179 -6.99 4.62 -15.25
N MET A 180 -8.15 4.05 -15.62
CA MET A 180 -8.52 2.67 -15.27
C MET A 180 -7.62 1.66 -15.96
N SER A 181 -7.30 1.86 -17.23
CA SER A 181 -6.45 0.94 -18.01
C SER A 181 -5.02 0.96 -17.49
N VAL A 182 -4.48 2.13 -17.18
CA VAL A 182 -3.13 2.28 -16.61
C VAL A 182 -3.08 1.65 -15.20
N PHE A 183 -4.11 1.88 -14.38
CA PHE A 183 -4.22 1.26 -13.07
C PHE A 183 -4.23 -0.28 -13.15
N ILE A 184 -5.10 -0.85 -13.99
CA ILE A 184 -5.20 -2.30 -14.17
C ILE A 184 -3.88 -2.86 -14.72
N ALA A 185 -3.31 -2.25 -15.76
CA ALA A 185 -2.06 -2.70 -16.36
C ALA A 185 -0.90 -2.65 -15.36
N GLY A 186 -0.79 -1.58 -14.58
CA GLY A 186 0.24 -1.44 -13.55
C GLY A 186 0.09 -2.47 -12.43
N VAL A 187 -1.12 -2.65 -11.90
CA VAL A 187 -1.39 -3.66 -10.85
C VAL A 187 -1.12 -5.07 -11.38
N VAL A 188 -1.57 -5.39 -12.59
CA VAL A 188 -1.28 -6.69 -13.22
C VAL A 188 0.23 -6.87 -13.40
N GLY A 189 0.96 -5.84 -13.86
CA GLY A 189 2.41 -5.88 -13.99
C GLY A 189 3.10 -6.20 -12.67
N LEU A 190 2.72 -5.49 -11.59
CA LEU A 190 3.30 -5.72 -10.25
C LEU A 190 2.99 -7.12 -9.70
N VAL A 191 1.76 -7.61 -9.86
CA VAL A 191 1.35 -8.94 -9.39
C VAL A 191 2.01 -10.07 -10.21
N MET A 192 2.27 -9.83 -11.49
CA MET A 192 2.93 -10.84 -12.35
C MET A 192 4.39 -11.09 -11.97
N VAL A 193 5.08 -10.12 -11.35
CA VAL A 193 6.49 -10.28 -10.95
C VAL A 193 6.69 -11.48 -10.00
N PRO A 194 6.00 -11.59 -8.84
CA PRO A 194 6.14 -12.76 -7.98
C PRO A 194 5.69 -14.07 -8.65
N VAL A 195 4.68 -14.01 -9.52
CA VAL A 195 4.21 -15.19 -10.26
C VAL A 195 5.29 -15.69 -11.22
N ILE A 196 5.87 -14.81 -12.02
CA ILE A 196 6.95 -15.15 -12.95
C ILE A 196 8.15 -15.72 -12.19
N LYS A 197 8.59 -15.03 -11.13
CA LYS A 197 9.72 -15.52 -10.31
C LYS A 197 9.46 -16.90 -9.70
N THR A 198 8.23 -17.20 -9.29
CA THR A 198 7.88 -18.53 -8.73
C THR A 198 7.87 -19.61 -9.81
N LEU A 199 7.64 -19.25 -11.08
CA LEU A 199 7.61 -20.19 -12.19
C LEU A 199 8.98 -20.42 -12.85
N THR A 200 9.89 -19.44 -12.75
CA THR A 200 11.20 -19.46 -13.45
C THR A 200 12.37 -19.74 -12.53
N GLY A 201 12.21 -19.67 -11.24
CA GLY A 201 13.29 -19.83 -10.28
C GLY A 201 13.10 -20.84 -9.25
#